data_23e3d507f333f5daea72481f55344f8a
#
_entry.id   23e3d507f333f5daea72481f55344f8a
#
_cell.length_a   1.000
_cell.length_b   1.000
_cell.length_c   1.000
_cell.angle_alpha   90.00
_cell.angle_beta   90.00
_cell.angle_gamma   90.00
#
_symmetry.space_group_name_H-M   'P 1'
#
loop_
_entity.id
_entity.type
_entity.pdbx_description
1 polymer ?
#
loop_
_entity_poly.entity_id
_entity_poly.type
_entity_poly.pdbx_seq_one_letter_code
_entity_poly.pdbx_strand_id
1 'polypeptide(L)'
;MKIPIYNQRSEAVGGIYITELTALGKDAATMNRLGTHRDDFYIFLILTKGKAIMECDMIDVKTSAQSIVIIKPFQIHAPKFVSPDAAGYYIGVAPFLIPNNCAAVFQNLKITDQAHKIDKLQRKDLLETIGLLHRAFETITVNKTAIVNGFFTALIYRFVNLYSESDRSLSEHKNQSAQIYANFKQLISNTTFLESPSFFAQKLNITTSHLNYCVNASTGKSVTYWLQNAMILEAQRFLYYTEYDAKEIAFMLGFEDHTYFSRLFKKVTGETPLAFRLKFRE
;
A
#
# COMPACT_ATOMS: atom_id res chain seq x y z
N MET A 1 -19.85 -1.38 -16.21
CA MET A 1 -19.78 -0.28 -15.23
C MET A 1 -18.32 -0.09 -14.84
N LYS A 2 -17.78 1.13 -14.83
CA LYS A 2 -16.35 1.35 -14.49
C LYS A 2 -16.26 1.46 -12.96
N ILE A 3 -15.47 0.59 -12.31
CA ILE A 3 -15.25 0.65 -10.86
C ILE A 3 -14.48 1.92 -10.53
N PRO A 4 -14.99 2.82 -9.65
CA PRO A 4 -14.33 4.07 -9.31
C PRO A 4 -13.00 3.82 -8.58
N ILE A 5 -12.07 4.77 -8.74
CA ILE A 5 -10.80 4.81 -8.00
C ILE A 5 -10.82 6.08 -7.16
N TYR A 6 -10.61 5.93 -5.86
CA TYR A 6 -10.48 7.06 -4.95
C TYR A 6 -9.02 7.33 -4.62
N ASN A 7 -8.68 8.60 -4.56
CA ASN A 7 -7.35 9.06 -4.19
C ASN A 7 -7.29 9.30 -2.67
N GLN A 8 -6.07 9.36 -2.14
CA GLN A 8 -5.83 9.72 -0.75
C GLN A 8 -6.56 11.03 -0.38
N ARG A 9 -7.07 11.11 0.86
CA ARG A 9 -7.83 12.25 1.35
C ARG A 9 -6.99 13.53 1.38
N SER A 10 -7.62 14.67 1.15
CA SER A 10 -6.97 15.99 1.17
C SER A 10 -6.39 16.37 2.54
N GLU A 11 -6.95 15.81 3.61
CA GLU A 11 -6.53 16.00 5.00
C GLU A 11 -5.31 15.16 5.39
N ALA A 12 -4.81 14.31 4.47
CA ALA A 12 -3.63 13.47 4.75
C ALA A 12 -2.38 14.33 5.03
N VAL A 13 -1.66 14.01 6.09
CA VAL A 13 -0.41 14.64 6.48
C VAL A 13 0.75 13.84 5.89
N GLY A 14 1.49 14.43 4.96
CA GLY A 14 2.61 13.77 4.30
C GLY A 14 2.27 12.43 3.64
N GLY A 15 1.01 12.21 3.22
CA GLY A 15 0.55 10.96 2.63
C GLY A 15 -0.01 9.93 3.62
N ILE A 16 -0.22 10.32 4.89
CA ILE A 16 -0.84 9.50 5.93
C ILE A 16 -2.14 10.18 6.37
N TYR A 17 -3.21 9.43 6.40
CA TYR A 17 -4.49 9.80 6.98
C TYR A 17 -4.87 8.79 8.07
N ILE A 18 -5.27 9.26 9.23
CA ILE A 18 -5.76 8.41 10.31
C ILE A 18 -7.01 9.02 10.93
N THR A 19 -7.99 8.17 11.22
CA THR A 19 -9.21 8.57 11.93
C THR A 19 -9.73 7.45 12.82
N GLU A 20 -10.41 7.82 13.90
CA GLU A 20 -11.17 6.87 14.70
C GLU A 20 -12.46 6.48 13.99
N LEU A 21 -12.73 5.20 13.93
CA LEU A 21 -13.99 4.63 13.48
C LEU A 21 -14.92 4.45 14.65
N THR A 22 -16.09 5.06 14.59
CA THR A 22 -17.22 4.78 15.48
C THR A 22 -18.46 4.47 14.65
N ALA A 23 -19.28 3.54 15.08
CA ALA A 23 -20.48 3.11 14.33
C ALA A 23 -21.45 4.26 14.00
N LEU A 24 -21.43 5.34 14.79
CA LEU A 24 -22.24 6.55 14.60
C LEU A 24 -21.45 7.71 13.97
N GLY A 25 -20.16 7.54 13.68
CA GLY A 25 -19.29 8.58 13.14
C GLY A 25 -19.57 8.88 11.66
N LYS A 26 -19.28 10.13 11.25
CA LYS A 26 -19.43 10.57 9.85
C LYS A 26 -18.65 9.67 8.88
N ASP A 27 -17.50 9.17 9.28
CA ASP A 27 -16.65 8.30 8.46
C ASP A 27 -17.25 6.90 8.28
N ALA A 28 -17.88 6.31 9.31
CA ALA A 28 -18.59 5.03 9.18
C ALA A 28 -19.79 5.15 8.22
N ALA A 29 -20.55 6.25 8.32
CA ALA A 29 -21.66 6.53 7.39
C ALA A 29 -21.16 6.73 5.94
N THR A 30 -20.01 7.36 5.77
CA THR A 30 -19.38 7.55 4.46
C THR A 30 -18.87 6.22 3.91
N MET A 31 -18.18 5.41 4.73
CA MET A 31 -17.69 4.08 4.33
C MET A 31 -18.84 3.15 3.92
N ASN A 32 -19.95 3.13 4.67
CA ASN A 32 -21.11 2.30 4.32
C ASN A 32 -21.83 2.75 3.03
N ARG A 33 -21.63 4.00 2.59
CA ARG A 33 -22.18 4.52 1.32
C ARG A 33 -21.25 4.30 0.13
N LEU A 34 -19.97 4.01 0.38
CA LEU A 34 -19.03 3.65 -0.66
C LEU A 34 -19.39 2.26 -1.16
N GLY A 35 -19.96 2.18 -2.36
CA GLY A 35 -20.13 0.91 -3.05
C GLY A 35 -18.78 0.27 -3.40
N THR A 36 -18.78 -0.70 -4.28
CA THR A 36 -17.57 -1.34 -4.78
C THR A 36 -16.64 -0.33 -5.45
N HIS A 37 -15.40 -0.21 -4.95
CA HIS A 37 -14.41 0.76 -5.39
C HIS A 37 -12.98 0.24 -5.25
N ARG A 38 -12.02 1.08 -5.58
CA ARG A 38 -10.58 0.89 -5.38
C ARG A 38 -10.01 2.16 -4.78
N ASP A 39 -8.93 2.04 -4.00
CA ASP A 39 -8.12 3.17 -3.56
C ASP A 39 -6.72 3.10 -4.15
N ASP A 40 -6.07 4.24 -4.38
CA ASP A 40 -4.68 4.31 -4.84
C ASP A 40 -3.65 4.20 -3.71
N PHE A 41 -4.11 3.96 -2.48
CA PHE A 41 -3.33 3.89 -1.25
C PHE A 41 -3.59 2.58 -0.48
N TYR A 42 -2.72 2.26 0.48
CA TYR A 42 -2.95 1.17 1.44
C TYR A 42 -3.97 1.59 2.49
N ILE A 43 -4.84 0.66 2.89
CA ILE A 43 -5.71 0.82 4.04
C ILE A 43 -5.33 -0.19 5.10
N PHE A 44 -5.15 0.29 6.34
CA PHE A 44 -5.02 -0.54 7.53
C PHE A 44 -6.25 -0.28 8.41
N LEU A 45 -7.01 -1.35 8.69
CA LEU A 45 -8.16 -1.31 9.57
C LEU A 45 -7.86 -2.09 10.84
N ILE A 46 -8.12 -1.50 11.98
CA ILE A 46 -7.97 -2.13 13.29
C ILE A 46 -9.26 -1.90 14.07
N LEU A 47 -9.99 -2.98 14.38
CA LEU A 47 -11.16 -2.87 15.23
C LEU A 47 -10.78 -3.01 16.70
N THR A 48 -11.30 -2.12 17.53
CA THR A 48 -11.23 -2.19 19.00
C THR A 48 -12.47 -2.82 19.61
N LYS A 49 -13.62 -2.71 18.91
CA LYS A 49 -14.90 -3.34 19.24
C LYS A 49 -15.62 -3.79 17.99
N GLY A 50 -16.57 -4.70 18.15
CA GLY A 50 -17.46 -5.14 17.10
C GLY A 50 -16.82 -6.06 16.05
N LYS A 51 -17.48 -6.15 14.92
CA LYS A 51 -17.12 -7.01 13.77
C LYS A 51 -17.41 -6.27 12.47
N ALA A 52 -16.64 -6.60 11.41
CA ALA A 52 -16.94 -6.14 10.07
C ALA A 52 -16.65 -7.25 9.04
N ILE A 53 -17.27 -7.17 7.88
CA ILE A 53 -17.01 -7.99 6.70
C ILE A 53 -16.75 -7.02 5.56
N MET A 54 -15.55 -7.11 4.99
CA MET A 54 -15.18 -6.43 3.76
C MET A 54 -15.15 -7.45 2.62
N GLU A 55 -15.77 -7.14 1.49
CA GLU A 55 -15.52 -7.90 0.28
C GLU A 55 -14.24 -7.37 -0.37
N CYS A 56 -13.27 -8.22 -0.63
CA CYS A 56 -12.04 -7.91 -1.34
C CYS A 56 -11.89 -8.85 -2.53
N ASP A 57 -11.88 -8.32 -3.76
CA ASP A 57 -11.83 -9.13 -5.00
C ASP A 57 -12.80 -10.32 -4.97
N MET A 58 -14.06 -10.08 -4.59
CA MET A 58 -15.16 -11.06 -4.45
C MET A 58 -14.99 -12.10 -3.33
N ILE A 59 -14.04 -11.92 -2.43
CA ILE A 59 -13.83 -12.79 -1.25
C ILE A 59 -14.14 -12.01 0.03
N ASP A 60 -14.89 -12.63 0.92
CA ASP A 60 -15.26 -12.04 2.21
C ASP A 60 -14.08 -12.10 3.21
N VAL A 61 -13.59 -10.95 3.57
CA VAL A 61 -12.56 -10.74 4.61
C VAL A 61 -13.26 -10.36 5.90
N LYS A 62 -13.30 -11.29 6.86
CA LYS A 62 -13.98 -11.11 8.14
C LYS A 62 -13.01 -10.56 9.19
N THR A 63 -13.39 -9.50 9.87
CA THR A 63 -12.59 -8.85 10.93
C THR A 63 -13.38 -8.69 12.22
N SER A 64 -12.68 -8.62 13.33
CA SER A 64 -13.23 -8.44 14.69
C SER A 64 -12.28 -7.61 15.54
N ALA A 65 -12.68 -7.34 16.80
CA ALA A 65 -11.85 -6.57 17.75
C ALA A 65 -10.47 -7.19 18.09
N GLN A 66 -10.16 -8.37 17.58
CA GLN A 66 -8.88 -9.07 17.75
C GLN A 66 -8.18 -9.28 16.39
N SER A 67 -8.46 -8.44 15.43
CA SER A 67 -7.83 -8.55 14.12
C SER A 67 -7.50 -7.20 13.51
N ILE A 68 -6.50 -7.23 12.67
CA ILE A 68 -6.10 -6.15 11.76
C ILE A 68 -6.41 -6.59 10.33
N VAL A 69 -6.70 -5.63 9.45
CA VAL A 69 -6.91 -5.89 8.02
C VAL A 69 -6.07 -4.95 7.20
N ILE A 70 -5.45 -5.46 6.15
CA ILE A 70 -4.77 -4.67 5.14
C ILE A 70 -5.51 -4.78 3.81
N ILE A 71 -5.88 -3.65 3.21
CA ILE A 71 -6.36 -3.58 1.83
C ILE A 71 -5.25 -2.95 0.99
N LYS A 72 -4.92 -3.59 -0.11
CA LYS A 72 -3.81 -3.18 -0.99
C LYS A 72 -4.27 -2.12 -1.98
N PRO A 73 -3.37 -1.23 -2.45
CA PRO A 73 -3.70 -0.28 -3.51
C PRO A 73 -4.30 -0.97 -4.73
N PHE A 74 -5.32 -0.35 -5.30
CA PHE A 74 -6.10 -0.81 -6.45
C PHE A 74 -6.83 -2.15 -6.28
N GLN A 75 -6.86 -2.72 -5.09
CA GLN A 75 -7.68 -3.87 -4.77
C GLN A 75 -9.16 -3.46 -4.77
N ILE A 76 -10.00 -4.26 -5.45
CA ILE A 76 -11.45 -4.00 -5.46
C ILE A 76 -12.01 -4.40 -4.10
N HIS A 77 -12.71 -3.49 -3.45
CA HIS A 77 -13.31 -3.78 -2.15
C HIS A 77 -14.60 -3.01 -1.90
N ALA A 78 -15.39 -3.52 -0.97
CA ALA A 78 -16.62 -2.89 -0.48
C ALA A 78 -16.91 -3.34 0.95
N PRO A 79 -17.44 -2.49 1.83
CA PRO A 79 -18.01 -2.92 3.09
C PRO A 79 -19.30 -3.71 2.84
N LYS A 80 -19.39 -4.93 3.37
CA LYS A 80 -20.62 -5.74 3.32
C LYS A 80 -21.43 -5.69 4.61
N PHE A 81 -20.71 -5.64 5.74
CA PHE A 81 -21.31 -5.62 7.06
C PHE A 81 -20.41 -4.92 8.05
N VAL A 82 -21.00 -4.08 8.89
CA VAL A 82 -20.34 -3.45 10.04
C VAL A 82 -21.32 -3.52 11.21
N SER A 83 -20.88 -4.11 12.34
CA SER A 83 -21.74 -4.21 13.51
C SER A 83 -22.00 -2.82 14.14
N PRO A 84 -23.17 -2.62 14.80
CA PRO A 84 -23.53 -1.31 15.35
C PRO A 84 -22.60 -0.80 16.45
N ASP A 85 -21.85 -1.70 17.10
CA ASP A 85 -20.87 -1.41 18.14
C ASP A 85 -19.44 -1.33 17.61
N ALA A 86 -19.25 -1.40 16.29
CA ALA A 86 -17.92 -1.36 15.68
C ALA A 86 -17.22 -0.04 15.99
N ALA A 87 -16.00 -0.18 16.52
CA ALA A 87 -15.10 0.95 16.78
C ALA A 87 -13.66 0.54 16.48
N GLY A 88 -12.80 1.51 16.18
CA GLY A 88 -11.41 1.22 15.86
C GLY A 88 -10.71 2.37 15.15
N TYR A 89 -9.76 2.03 14.29
CA TYR A 89 -8.99 3.00 13.51
C TYR A 89 -8.96 2.61 12.04
N TYR A 90 -9.05 3.62 11.20
CA TYR A 90 -8.77 3.59 9.78
C TYR A 90 -7.49 4.37 9.53
N ILE A 91 -6.55 3.77 8.81
CA ILE A 91 -5.30 4.42 8.42
C ILE A 91 -5.11 4.24 6.92
N GLY A 92 -5.16 5.34 6.16
CA GLY A 92 -4.85 5.39 4.74
C GLY A 92 -3.41 5.84 4.52
N VAL A 93 -2.63 5.12 3.72
CA VAL A 93 -1.20 5.38 3.55
C VAL A 93 -0.79 5.34 2.09
N ALA A 94 -0.17 6.42 1.63
CA ALA A 94 0.37 6.49 0.28
C ALA A 94 1.48 5.43 0.05
N PRO A 95 1.48 4.72 -1.08
CA PRO A 95 2.41 3.61 -1.32
C PRO A 95 3.89 3.97 -1.23
N PHE A 96 4.26 5.21 -1.56
CA PHE A 96 5.65 5.68 -1.51
C PHE A 96 6.23 5.76 -0.08
N LEU A 97 5.37 5.80 0.95
CA LEU A 97 5.78 5.79 2.36
C LEU A 97 6.09 4.40 2.90
N ILE A 98 5.63 3.35 2.23
CA ILE A 98 5.87 1.97 2.65
C ILE A 98 7.25 1.53 2.13
N PRO A 99 8.22 1.20 3.02
CA PRO A 99 9.52 0.67 2.58
C PRO A 99 9.37 -0.58 1.71
N ASN A 100 10.28 -0.78 0.74
CA ASN A 100 10.17 -1.87 -0.23
C ASN A 100 10.08 -3.26 0.44
N ASN A 101 10.89 -3.51 1.47
CA ASN A 101 10.86 -4.75 2.24
C ASN A 101 9.51 -4.96 2.94
N CYS A 102 8.89 -3.90 3.48
CA CYS A 102 7.56 -3.95 4.09
C CYS A 102 6.46 -4.18 3.03
N ALA A 103 6.54 -3.45 1.92
CA ALA A 103 5.60 -3.59 0.80
C ALA A 103 5.59 -5.02 0.24
N ALA A 104 6.76 -5.68 0.17
CA ALA A 104 6.88 -7.06 -0.29
C ALA A 104 6.04 -8.03 0.57
N VAL A 105 6.07 -7.87 1.90
CA VAL A 105 5.25 -8.68 2.82
C VAL A 105 3.76 -8.51 2.51
N PHE A 106 3.26 -7.27 2.48
CA PHE A 106 1.83 -7.00 2.28
C PHE A 106 1.34 -7.41 0.90
N GLN A 107 2.14 -7.18 -0.13
CA GLN A 107 1.79 -7.54 -1.50
C GLN A 107 1.64 -9.05 -1.70
N ASN A 108 2.41 -9.86 -0.97
CA ASN A 108 2.37 -11.31 -1.06
C ASN A 108 1.23 -11.96 -0.28
N LEU A 109 0.53 -11.20 0.59
CA LEU A 109 -0.60 -11.74 1.34
C LEU A 109 -1.70 -12.25 0.40
N LYS A 110 -2.19 -13.46 0.66
CA LYS A 110 -3.44 -13.93 0.07
C LYS A 110 -4.59 -13.08 0.62
N ILE A 111 -5.71 -13.01 -0.09
CA ILE A 111 -6.89 -12.24 0.36
C ILE A 111 -7.38 -12.77 1.71
N THR A 112 -7.38 -14.09 1.90
CA THR A 112 -7.76 -14.74 3.16
C THR A 112 -6.88 -14.36 4.34
N ASP A 113 -5.63 -13.98 4.09
CA ASP A 113 -4.62 -13.68 5.11
C ASP A 113 -4.51 -12.17 5.38
N GLN A 114 -5.25 -11.35 4.62
CA GLN A 114 -5.31 -9.90 4.84
C GLN A 114 -5.97 -9.52 6.17
N ALA A 115 -6.90 -10.36 6.68
CA ALA A 115 -7.39 -10.27 8.05
C ALA A 115 -6.54 -11.16 8.96
N HIS A 116 -5.69 -10.55 9.77
CA HIS A 116 -4.79 -11.24 10.68
C HIS A 116 -5.28 -11.12 12.13
N LYS A 117 -5.40 -12.25 12.84
CA LYS A 117 -5.72 -12.26 14.27
C LYS A 117 -4.48 -11.92 15.09
N ILE A 118 -4.66 -11.10 16.10
CA ILE A 118 -3.62 -10.67 17.04
C ILE A 118 -3.97 -11.09 18.46
N ASP A 119 -2.95 -11.43 19.24
CA ASP A 119 -3.11 -11.73 20.66
C ASP A 119 -3.30 -10.45 21.50
N LYS A 120 -3.52 -10.62 22.81
CA LYS A 120 -3.79 -9.52 23.74
C LYS A 120 -2.60 -8.56 23.89
N LEU A 121 -1.36 -9.06 23.87
CA LEU A 121 -0.15 -8.27 24.04
C LEU A 121 0.15 -7.50 22.74
N GLN A 122 0.14 -8.19 21.61
CA GLN A 122 0.30 -7.60 20.27
C GLN A 122 -0.73 -6.48 20.04
N ARG A 123 -2.00 -6.72 20.46
CA ARG A 123 -3.07 -5.73 20.36
C ARG A 123 -2.79 -4.50 21.21
N LYS A 124 -2.34 -4.67 22.47
CA LYS A 124 -2.01 -3.57 23.37
C LYS A 124 -0.92 -2.69 22.75
N ASP A 125 0.19 -3.27 22.37
CA ASP A 125 1.35 -2.57 21.79
C ASP A 125 0.98 -1.82 20.50
N LEU A 126 0.14 -2.46 19.66
CA LEU A 126 -0.33 -1.87 18.40
C LEU A 126 -1.21 -0.64 18.68
N LEU A 127 -2.19 -0.74 19.58
CA LEU A 127 -3.10 0.35 19.91
C LEU A 127 -2.39 1.52 20.60
N GLU A 128 -1.37 1.28 21.42
CA GLU A 128 -0.54 2.34 22.00
C GLU A 128 0.21 3.11 20.90
N THR A 129 0.80 2.39 19.94
CA THR A 129 1.49 3.01 18.79
C THR A 129 0.53 3.80 17.90
N ILE A 130 -0.66 3.26 17.63
CA ILE A 130 -1.71 3.93 16.86
C ILE A 130 -2.20 5.19 17.58
N GLY A 131 -2.39 5.11 18.90
CA GLY A 131 -2.80 6.26 19.70
C GLY A 131 -1.78 7.40 19.67
N LEU A 132 -0.46 7.08 19.65
CA LEU A 132 0.59 8.08 19.47
C LEU A 132 0.52 8.70 18.08
N LEU A 133 0.37 7.90 17.04
CA LEU A 133 0.22 8.39 15.66
C LEU A 133 -1.04 9.27 15.51
N HIS A 134 -2.17 8.86 16.06
CA HIS A 134 -3.42 9.61 15.99
C HIS A 134 -3.30 10.97 16.70
N ARG A 135 -2.75 11.01 17.93
CA ARG A 135 -2.50 12.27 18.63
C ARG A 135 -1.57 13.20 17.85
N ALA A 136 -0.50 12.66 17.27
CA ALA A 136 0.41 13.44 16.44
C ALA A 136 -0.28 14.01 15.19
N PHE A 137 -1.19 13.24 14.60
CA PHE A 137 -1.99 13.64 13.46
C PHE A 137 -2.95 14.79 13.79
N GLU A 138 -3.60 14.76 14.95
CA GLU A 138 -4.54 15.80 15.41
C GLU A 138 -3.83 17.08 15.90
N THR A 139 -2.59 16.97 16.39
CA THR A 139 -1.86 18.08 16.97
C THR A 139 -1.24 18.98 15.87
N ILE A 140 -1.38 20.30 16.03
CA ILE A 140 -0.75 21.28 15.13
C ILE A 140 0.62 21.66 15.72
N THR A 141 1.70 21.27 15.04
CA THR A 141 3.09 21.59 15.41
C THR A 141 3.93 21.87 14.17
N VAL A 142 5.05 22.58 14.35
CA VAL A 142 6.00 22.92 13.26
C VAL A 142 6.55 21.66 12.57
N ASN A 143 6.76 20.58 13.32
CA ASN A 143 7.34 19.33 12.81
C ASN A 143 6.29 18.21 12.63
N LYS A 144 5.03 18.58 12.40
CA LYS A 144 3.91 17.62 12.34
C LYS A 144 4.19 16.45 11.41
N THR A 145 4.55 16.74 10.17
CA THR A 145 4.82 15.72 9.15
C THR A 145 5.94 14.76 9.58
N ALA A 146 7.04 15.28 10.13
CA ALA A 146 8.16 14.46 10.61
C ALA A 146 7.75 13.55 11.79
N ILE A 147 6.96 14.09 12.73
CA ILE A 147 6.48 13.32 13.89
C ILE A 147 5.50 12.22 13.46
N VAL A 148 4.54 12.55 12.60
CA VAL A 148 3.58 11.59 12.03
C VAL A 148 4.31 10.47 11.30
N ASN A 149 5.29 10.80 10.45
CA ASN A 149 6.11 9.81 9.74
C ASN A 149 6.93 8.93 10.69
N GLY A 150 7.48 9.49 11.76
CA GLY A 150 8.23 8.73 12.77
C GLY A 150 7.37 7.67 13.46
N PHE A 151 6.18 8.03 13.92
CA PHE A 151 5.23 7.07 14.51
C PHE A 151 4.71 6.07 13.50
N PHE A 152 4.44 6.50 12.27
CA PHE A 152 4.05 5.60 11.20
C PHE A 152 5.15 4.60 10.86
N THR A 153 6.41 5.02 10.82
CA THR A 153 7.55 4.12 10.59
C THR A 153 7.61 3.01 11.66
N ALA A 154 7.43 3.35 12.93
CA ALA A 154 7.35 2.36 13.99
C ALA A 154 6.16 1.40 13.81
N LEU A 155 4.99 1.94 13.43
CA LEU A 155 3.76 1.18 13.22
C LEU A 155 3.89 0.19 12.05
N ILE A 156 4.46 0.60 10.91
CA ILE A 156 4.57 -0.26 9.74
C ILE A 156 5.42 -1.51 9.99
N TYR A 157 6.53 -1.38 10.75
CA TYR A 157 7.35 -2.52 11.13
C TYR A 157 6.65 -3.45 12.12
N ARG A 158 5.76 -2.94 13.01
CA ARG A 158 4.89 -3.79 13.83
C ARG A 158 3.94 -4.61 12.97
N PHE A 159 3.30 -4.00 11.97
CA PHE A 159 2.46 -4.75 11.02
C PHE A 159 3.26 -5.82 10.28
N VAL A 160 4.45 -5.49 9.77
CA VAL A 160 5.31 -6.46 9.09
C VAL A 160 5.61 -7.67 9.97
N ASN A 161 5.98 -7.46 11.24
CA ASN A 161 6.26 -8.55 12.17
C ASN A 161 5.04 -9.47 12.34
N LEU A 162 3.85 -8.89 12.55
CA LEU A 162 2.60 -9.66 12.72
C LEU A 162 2.29 -10.54 11.51
N TYR A 163 2.44 -10.00 10.30
CA TYR A 163 2.16 -10.74 9.07
C TYR A 163 3.27 -11.71 8.66
N SER A 164 4.53 -11.46 9.03
CA SER A 164 5.66 -12.36 8.74
C SER A 164 5.66 -13.62 9.62
N GLU A 165 5.15 -13.54 10.84
CA GLU A 165 5.01 -14.71 11.73
C GLU A 165 4.02 -15.73 11.17
N SER A 166 3.00 -15.28 10.47
CA SER A 166 1.98 -16.15 9.84
C SER A 166 2.51 -16.92 8.63
N ASP A 167 3.48 -16.38 7.88
CA ASP A 167 3.96 -16.96 6.61
C ASP A 167 4.89 -18.17 6.85
N ARG A 168 5.38 -18.37 8.05
CA ARG A 168 6.23 -19.52 8.42
C ARG A 168 5.46 -20.86 8.42
N SER A 169 4.14 -20.86 8.42
CA SER A 169 3.31 -22.06 8.53
C SER A 169 2.74 -22.61 7.20
N LEU A 170 2.93 -21.94 6.06
CA LEU A 170 2.24 -22.28 4.81
C LEU A 170 3.16 -22.32 3.59
N SER A 171 4.12 -23.27 3.59
CA SER A 171 4.83 -23.64 2.35
C SER A 171 4.11 -24.81 1.67
N GLU A 172 2.94 -24.60 1.07
CA GLU A 172 2.29 -25.62 0.24
C GLU A 172 1.96 -25.08 -1.15
N HIS A 173 2.51 -25.78 -2.15
CA HIS A 173 2.19 -25.79 -3.60
C HIS A 173 1.77 -24.46 -4.25
N LYS A 174 2.73 -23.53 -4.39
CA LYS A 174 2.55 -22.40 -5.30
C LYS A 174 2.60 -22.92 -6.75
N ASN A 175 1.58 -22.61 -7.55
CA ASN A 175 1.61 -22.74 -9.00
C ASN A 175 2.92 -22.09 -9.52
N GLN A 176 3.62 -22.75 -10.44
CA GLN A 176 4.93 -22.30 -10.97
C GLN A 176 4.88 -20.84 -11.46
N SER A 177 3.81 -20.41 -12.13
CA SER A 177 3.64 -19.02 -12.56
C SER A 177 3.54 -18.05 -11.39
N ALA A 178 2.84 -18.43 -10.31
CA ALA A 178 2.74 -17.61 -9.10
C ALA A 178 4.09 -17.51 -8.38
N GLN A 179 4.91 -18.57 -8.40
CA GLN A 179 6.26 -18.53 -7.82
C GLN A 179 7.19 -17.63 -8.64
N ILE A 180 7.15 -17.72 -9.98
CA ILE A 180 7.91 -16.84 -10.87
C ILE A 180 7.52 -15.38 -10.65
N TYR A 181 6.22 -15.08 -10.53
CA TYR A 181 5.75 -13.74 -10.23
C TYR A 181 6.23 -13.24 -8.85
N ALA A 182 6.18 -14.08 -7.82
CA ALA A 182 6.67 -13.73 -6.49
C ALA A 182 8.18 -13.40 -6.50
N ASN A 183 8.98 -14.22 -7.18
CA ASN A 183 10.42 -13.99 -7.35
C ASN A 183 10.70 -12.71 -8.16
N PHE A 184 9.94 -12.47 -9.23
CA PHE A 184 10.03 -11.22 -9.99
C PHE A 184 9.72 -9.98 -9.15
N LYS A 185 8.68 -10.03 -8.31
CA LYS A 185 8.37 -8.94 -7.37
C LYS A 185 9.48 -8.68 -6.37
N GLN A 186 10.07 -9.74 -5.83
CA GLN A 186 11.21 -9.62 -4.93
C GLN A 186 12.41 -8.96 -5.61
N LEU A 187 12.70 -9.32 -6.87
CA LEU A 187 13.76 -8.68 -7.64
C LEU A 187 13.48 -7.20 -7.89
N ILE A 188 12.26 -6.82 -8.29
CA ILE A 188 11.90 -5.41 -8.46
C ILE A 188 12.10 -4.62 -7.16
N SER A 189 11.67 -5.16 -6.03
CA SER A 189 11.78 -4.49 -4.72
C SER A 189 13.24 -4.23 -4.31
N ASN A 190 14.17 -5.00 -4.83
CA ASN A 190 15.61 -4.89 -4.54
C ASN A 190 16.39 -4.14 -5.64
N THR A 191 15.70 -3.64 -6.67
CA THR A 191 16.34 -2.98 -7.82
C THR A 191 15.99 -1.49 -7.77
N THR A 192 17.05 -0.64 -7.77
CA THR A 192 16.91 0.81 -7.58
C THR A 192 16.76 1.57 -8.91
N PHE A 193 17.01 0.92 -10.05
CA PHE A 193 17.09 1.57 -11.36
C PHE A 193 16.25 0.86 -12.42
N LEU A 194 16.06 1.58 -13.54
CA LEU A 194 15.37 1.08 -14.71
C LEU A 194 16.12 -0.07 -15.36
N GLU A 195 15.74 -1.28 -14.99
CA GLU A 195 16.22 -2.47 -15.69
C GLU A 195 15.18 -2.95 -16.72
N SER A 196 15.67 -3.60 -17.77
CA SER A 196 14.80 -4.11 -18.84
C SER A 196 14.06 -5.38 -18.40
N PRO A 197 12.91 -5.72 -19.02
CA PRO A 197 12.27 -7.02 -18.78
C PRO A 197 13.19 -8.22 -19.00
N SER A 198 14.15 -8.12 -19.92
CA SER A 198 15.13 -9.17 -20.21
C SER A 198 16.11 -9.38 -19.04
N PHE A 199 16.52 -8.32 -18.35
CA PHE A 199 17.35 -8.43 -17.15
C PHE A 199 16.69 -9.30 -16.09
N PHE A 200 15.43 -9.05 -15.78
CA PHE A 200 14.68 -9.83 -14.78
C PHE A 200 14.44 -11.29 -15.22
N ALA A 201 14.15 -11.50 -16.50
CA ALA A 201 14.01 -12.83 -17.06
C ALA A 201 15.31 -13.63 -16.93
N GLN A 202 16.46 -13.01 -17.23
CA GLN A 202 17.78 -13.61 -17.09
C GLN A 202 18.10 -13.95 -15.63
N LYS A 203 17.81 -13.04 -14.67
CA LYS A 203 17.98 -13.30 -13.23
C LYS A 203 17.14 -14.47 -12.73
N LEU A 204 16.01 -14.74 -13.36
CA LEU A 204 15.12 -15.86 -13.04
C LEU A 204 15.41 -17.13 -13.88
N ASN A 205 16.43 -17.11 -14.76
CA ASN A 205 16.79 -18.19 -15.68
C ASN A 205 15.61 -18.63 -16.57
N ILE A 206 14.83 -17.67 -17.08
CA ILE A 206 13.69 -17.90 -17.99
C ILE A 206 13.72 -16.91 -19.15
N THR A 207 12.90 -17.16 -20.18
CA THR A 207 12.74 -16.22 -21.30
C THR A 207 11.86 -15.03 -20.90
N THR A 208 12.07 -13.87 -21.55
CA THR A 208 11.23 -12.68 -21.35
C THR A 208 9.75 -12.96 -21.65
N SER A 209 9.48 -13.77 -22.68
CA SER A 209 8.12 -14.17 -23.03
C SER A 209 7.48 -15.01 -21.92
N HIS A 210 8.23 -15.94 -21.34
CA HIS A 210 7.74 -16.76 -20.22
C HIS A 210 7.51 -15.92 -18.94
N LEU A 211 8.42 -14.98 -18.66
CA LEU A 211 8.21 -14.03 -17.55
C LEU A 211 6.93 -13.22 -17.74
N ASN A 212 6.72 -12.65 -18.95
CA ASN A 212 5.51 -11.90 -19.27
C ASN A 212 4.25 -12.76 -19.14
N TYR A 213 4.29 -14.00 -19.60
CA TYR A 213 3.18 -14.95 -19.44
C TYR A 213 2.83 -15.17 -17.96
N CYS A 214 3.84 -15.50 -17.12
CA CYS A 214 3.62 -15.77 -15.71
C CYS A 214 3.11 -14.56 -14.93
N VAL A 215 3.67 -13.37 -15.20
CA VAL A 215 3.24 -12.12 -14.58
C VAL A 215 1.83 -11.76 -15.02
N ASN A 216 1.52 -11.87 -16.31
CA ASN A 216 0.18 -11.59 -16.83
C ASN A 216 -0.86 -12.57 -16.29
N ALA A 217 -0.57 -13.88 -16.28
CA ALA A 217 -1.44 -14.89 -15.72
C ALA A 217 -1.74 -14.67 -14.23
N SER A 218 -0.78 -14.13 -13.48
CA SER A 218 -0.93 -13.87 -12.04
C SER A 218 -1.61 -12.52 -11.73
N THR A 219 -1.53 -11.53 -12.64
CA THR A 219 -1.90 -10.14 -12.30
C THR A 219 -2.79 -9.43 -13.33
N GLY A 220 -2.94 -10.00 -14.53
CA GLY A 220 -3.60 -9.34 -15.66
C GLY A 220 -2.81 -8.15 -16.23
N LYS A 221 -1.53 -7.98 -15.85
CA LYS A 221 -0.67 -6.87 -16.28
C LYS A 221 0.65 -7.38 -16.85
N SER A 222 1.28 -6.56 -17.73
CA SER A 222 2.59 -6.88 -18.32
C SER A 222 3.73 -6.64 -17.31
N VAL A 223 4.89 -7.24 -17.58
CA VAL A 223 6.15 -6.93 -16.86
C VAL A 223 6.48 -5.43 -16.95
N THR A 224 6.36 -4.84 -18.13
CA THR A 224 6.61 -3.39 -18.33
C THR A 224 5.72 -2.51 -17.45
N TYR A 225 4.45 -2.88 -17.28
CA TYR A 225 3.55 -2.17 -16.36
C TYR A 225 4.10 -2.16 -14.94
N TRP A 226 4.55 -3.31 -14.43
CA TRP A 226 5.10 -3.41 -13.07
C TRP A 226 6.39 -2.63 -12.91
N LEU A 227 7.29 -2.69 -13.90
CA LEU A 227 8.53 -1.92 -13.89
C LEU A 227 8.30 -0.42 -13.91
N GLN A 228 7.39 0.07 -14.75
CA GLN A 228 7.03 1.49 -14.80
C GLN A 228 6.43 1.97 -13.47
N ASN A 229 5.55 1.18 -12.86
CA ASN A 229 4.96 1.55 -11.57
C ASN A 229 6.01 1.56 -10.44
N ALA A 230 6.91 0.59 -10.40
CA ALA A 230 7.99 0.56 -9.41
C ALA A 230 8.90 1.79 -9.53
N MET A 231 9.22 2.19 -10.76
CA MET A 231 10.04 3.36 -11.06
C MET A 231 9.36 4.67 -10.66
N ILE A 232 8.06 4.80 -10.95
CA ILE A 232 7.29 5.97 -10.53
C ILE A 232 7.15 6.03 -9.01
N LEU A 233 7.01 4.89 -8.35
CA LEU A 233 7.01 4.82 -6.88
C LEU A 233 8.35 5.30 -6.29
N GLU A 234 9.46 4.94 -6.90
CA GLU A 234 10.78 5.44 -6.49
C GLU A 234 10.94 6.94 -6.78
N ALA A 235 10.44 7.42 -7.90
CA ALA A 235 10.37 8.85 -8.19
C ALA A 235 9.56 9.62 -7.14
N GLN A 236 8.43 9.09 -6.69
CA GLN A 236 7.64 9.68 -5.61
C GLN A 236 8.43 9.77 -4.30
N ARG A 237 9.24 8.74 -3.99
CA ARG A 237 10.13 8.77 -2.81
C ARG A 237 11.19 9.88 -2.93
N PHE A 238 11.88 9.96 -4.06
CA PHE A 238 12.84 11.04 -4.28
C PHE A 238 12.19 12.43 -4.18
N LEU A 239 11.03 12.62 -4.81
CA LEU A 239 10.28 13.88 -4.72
C LEU A 239 9.89 14.22 -3.28
N TYR A 240 9.57 13.21 -2.47
CA TYR A 240 9.15 13.38 -1.09
C TYR A 240 10.31 13.58 -0.12
N TYR A 241 11.37 12.78 -0.23
CA TYR A 241 12.45 12.74 0.77
C TYR A 241 13.68 13.57 0.42
N THR A 242 13.79 14.10 -0.81
CA THR A 242 14.98 14.82 -1.28
C THR A 242 14.63 16.15 -1.94
N GLU A 243 15.65 17.01 -2.10
CA GLU A 243 15.53 18.29 -2.80
C GLU A 243 15.79 18.17 -4.31
N TYR A 244 16.12 17.00 -4.84
CA TYR A 244 16.38 16.81 -6.26
C TYR A 244 15.19 17.25 -7.10
N ASP A 245 15.46 18.00 -8.17
CA ASP A 245 14.42 18.39 -9.11
C ASP A 245 13.93 17.22 -9.97
N ALA A 246 12.84 17.43 -10.72
CA ALA A 246 12.25 16.38 -11.53
C ALA A 246 13.18 15.89 -12.66
N LYS A 247 14.08 16.73 -13.14
CA LYS A 247 15.06 16.40 -14.17
C LYS A 247 16.18 15.55 -13.59
N GLU A 248 16.70 15.92 -12.43
CA GLU A 248 17.70 15.15 -11.70
C GLU A 248 17.17 13.75 -11.37
N ILE A 249 15.93 13.67 -10.84
CA ILE A 249 15.27 12.39 -10.52
C ILE A 249 15.10 11.53 -11.78
N ALA A 250 14.70 12.12 -12.91
CA ALA A 250 14.57 11.40 -14.16
C ALA A 250 15.90 10.74 -14.56
N PHE A 251 17.01 11.50 -14.53
CA PHE A 251 18.33 10.97 -14.88
C PHE A 251 18.81 9.91 -13.85
N MET A 252 18.59 10.13 -12.54
CA MET A 252 18.93 9.15 -11.51
C MET A 252 18.19 7.82 -11.70
N LEU A 253 16.96 7.86 -12.20
CA LEU A 253 16.15 6.67 -12.49
C LEU A 253 16.45 6.05 -13.87
N GLY A 254 17.40 6.60 -14.62
CA GLY A 254 17.83 6.05 -15.90
C GLY A 254 17.00 6.50 -17.10
N PHE A 255 16.20 7.57 -16.97
CA PHE A 255 15.52 8.16 -18.13
C PHE A 255 16.47 9.05 -18.93
N GLU A 256 16.58 8.83 -20.23
CA GLU A 256 17.33 9.69 -21.14
C GLU A 256 16.60 11.02 -21.40
N ASP A 257 15.27 11.02 -21.35
CA ASP A 257 14.42 12.20 -21.58
C ASP A 257 13.52 12.48 -20.35
N HIS A 258 13.79 13.58 -19.68
CA HIS A 258 12.99 14.04 -18.53
C HIS A 258 11.54 14.41 -18.91
N THR A 259 11.30 14.76 -20.18
CA THR A 259 9.94 15.05 -20.65
C THR A 259 9.12 13.76 -20.76
N TYR A 260 9.74 12.67 -21.22
CA TYR A 260 9.12 11.35 -21.20
C TYR A 260 8.84 10.88 -19.77
N PHE A 261 9.80 11.05 -18.86
CA PHE A 261 9.61 10.79 -17.44
C PHE A 261 8.40 11.54 -16.89
N SER A 262 8.31 12.86 -17.10
CA SER A 262 7.22 13.69 -16.57
C SER A 262 5.85 13.26 -17.11
N ARG A 263 5.78 12.87 -18.40
CA ARG A 263 4.55 12.32 -19.01
C ARG A 263 4.18 10.96 -18.41
N LEU A 264 5.16 10.07 -18.22
CA LEU A 264 4.93 8.77 -17.59
C LEU A 264 4.49 8.93 -16.13
N PHE A 265 5.16 9.80 -15.38
CA PHE A 265 4.79 10.11 -13.99
C PHE A 265 3.33 10.58 -13.92
N LYS A 266 2.94 11.57 -14.74
CA LYS A 266 1.56 12.07 -14.80
C LYS A 266 0.57 10.98 -15.24
N LYS A 267 0.95 10.12 -16.20
CA LYS A 267 0.10 9.00 -16.64
C LYS A 267 -0.19 8.00 -15.53
N VAL A 268 0.81 7.73 -14.68
CA VAL A 268 0.71 6.74 -13.59
C VAL A 268 0.05 7.33 -12.35
N THR A 269 0.41 8.57 -11.96
CA THR A 269 -0.03 9.21 -10.70
C THR A 269 -1.23 10.15 -10.86
N GLY A 270 -1.54 10.57 -12.09
CA GLY A 270 -2.57 11.58 -12.37
C GLY A 270 -2.08 13.02 -12.28
N GLU A 271 -0.92 13.30 -11.71
CA GLU A 271 -0.37 14.64 -11.48
C GLU A 271 1.10 14.76 -11.92
N THR A 272 1.59 16.00 -12.08
CA THR A 272 2.99 16.22 -12.47
C THR A 272 3.93 16.01 -11.28
N PRO A 273 5.25 15.73 -11.50
CA PRO A 273 6.21 15.61 -10.41
C PRO A 273 6.23 16.83 -9.47
N LEU A 274 6.15 18.04 -10.02
CA LEU A 274 6.10 19.27 -9.24
C LEU A 274 4.82 19.38 -8.41
N ALA A 275 3.66 19.10 -9.00
CA ALA A 275 2.38 19.10 -8.28
C ALA A 275 2.37 18.06 -7.14
N PHE A 276 2.95 16.88 -7.38
CA PHE A 276 3.12 15.87 -6.35
C PHE A 276 3.96 16.39 -5.18
N ARG A 277 5.11 17.02 -5.46
CA ARG A 277 5.99 17.58 -4.42
C ARG A 277 5.27 18.61 -3.57
N LEU A 278 4.61 19.58 -4.19
CA LEU A 278 3.86 20.64 -3.49
C LEU A 278 2.76 20.06 -2.60
N LYS A 279 2.06 19.03 -3.08
CA LYS A 279 0.96 18.40 -2.35
C LYS A 279 1.38 17.66 -1.08
N PHE A 280 2.57 17.05 -1.07
CA PHE A 280 2.96 16.13 -0.01
C PHE A 280 4.11 16.63 0.89
N ARG A 281 4.79 17.72 0.52
CA ARG A 281 5.95 18.26 1.27
C ARG A 281 5.72 19.63 1.91
N GLU A 282 4.60 20.30 1.66
CA GLU A 282 4.26 21.57 2.32
C GLU A 282 3.70 21.38 3.72
#